data_e40a24891934ef7d87ecf95c57dbd91d
#
_entry.id   e40a24891934ef7d87ecf95c57dbd91d
#
_cell.length_a   1.000
_cell.length_b   1.000
_cell.length_c   1.000
_cell.angle_alpha   90.00
_cell.angle_beta   90.00
_cell.angle_gamma   90.00
#
_symmetry.space_group_name_H-M   'P 1'
#
loop_
_entity.id
_entity.type
_entity.pdbx_description
1 polymer ?
#
loop_
_entity_poly.entity_id
_entity_poly.type
_entity_poly.pdbx_seq_one_letter_code
_entity_poly.pdbx_strand_id
1 'polypeptide(L)'
;MRLDYSETGLCDQIARFIVACRIPFLIVDHVQFRRMLQIAAGSKGVQIPGRHKIRDRIVDMAEENQKIVLASIPVTSKIAIALDCWSSKCGKAFLAITGYFFTEDFSFREALLGFEPLHGSHEGKYLAEVVIRVLTKHGFLYRVIAATTDGARNNGTMMQERKKKLSDGLSESIAFRGVFDQEFHEITHSTTHVPCLAHVIQLAANALLDDIKISAKNEGVEAKWDDRVDRKVFSHRGLPSTLEKVR
;
A
#
# COMPACT_ATOMS: atom_id res chain seq x y z
N MET A 1 -18.34 28.00 12.48
CA MET A 1 -18.80 27.74 11.10
C MET A 1 -19.98 26.76 11.19
N ARG A 2 -21.19 27.18 10.80
CA ARG A 2 -22.38 26.30 10.81
C ARG A 2 -22.29 25.45 9.54
N LEU A 3 -22.15 24.15 9.69
CA LEU A 3 -22.18 23.23 8.55
C LEU A 3 -23.66 22.97 8.21
N ASP A 4 -24.08 23.41 7.03
CA ASP A 4 -25.42 23.11 6.55
C ASP A 4 -25.52 21.61 6.22
N TYR A 5 -26.64 21.00 6.61
CA TYR A 5 -26.90 19.60 6.36
C TYR A 5 -27.09 19.34 4.86
N SER A 6 -26.35 18.39 4.33
CA SER A 6 -26.62 17.74 3.05
C SER A 6 -26.37 16.23 3.18
N GLU A 7 -27.08 15.41 2.42
CA GLU A 7 -26.89 13.95 2.45
C GLU A 7 -25.46 13.56 2.03
N THR A 8 -24.92 14.23 1.02
CA THR A 8 -23.55 14.03 0.56
C THR A 8 -22.54 14.46 1.62
N GLY A 9 -22.74 15.63 2.23
CA GLY A 9 -21.87 16.12 3.30
C GLY A 9 -21.86 15.21 4.53
N LEU A 10 -23.01 14.65 4.90
CA LEU A 10 -23.09 13.68 5.98
C LEU A 10 -22.36 12.37 5.62
N CYS A 11 -22.55 11.88 4.39
CA CYS A 11 -21.86 10.70 3.89
C CYS A 11 -20.35 10.89 3.95
N ASP A 12 -19.83 12.02 3.47
CA ASP A 12 -18.42 12.39 3.50
C ASP A 12 -17.87 12.44 4.92
N GLN A 13 -18.64 13.05 5.84
CA GLN A 13 -18.21 13.20 7.23
C GLN A 13 -18.17 11.86 7.98
N ILE A 14 -19.13 10.98 7.72
CA ILE A 14 -19.13 9.61 8.26
C ILE A 14 -17.94 8.83 7.68
N ALA A 15 -17.66 8.95 6.37
CA ALA A 15 -16.53 8.30 5.72
C ALA A 15 -15.20 8.78 6.36
N ARG A 16 -15.00 10.08 6.53
CA ARG A 16 -13.82 10.67 7.19
C ARG A 16 -13.68 10.20 8.63
N PHE A 17 -14.77 10.15 9.39
CA PHE A 17 -14.78 9.65 10.77
C PHE A 17 -14.32 8.20 10.85
N ILE A 18 -14.85 7.34 9.99
CA ILE A 18 -14.49 5.91 9.96
C ILE A 18 -13.00 5.72 9.64
N VAL A 19 -12.49 6.46 8.64
CA VAL A 19 -11.08 6.41 8.27
C VAL A 19 -10.18 6.94 9.39
N ALA A 20 -10.51 8.09 9.95
CA ALA A 20 -9.72 8.72 11.02
C ALA A 20 -9.66 7.86 12.29
N CYS A 21 -10.79 7.23 12.67
CA CYS A 21 -10.88 6.39 13.85
C CYS A 21 -10.52 4.91 13.59
N ARG A 22 -10.25 4.54 12.32
CA ARG A 22 -9.93 3.16 11.90
C ARG A 22 -10.94 2.12 12.37
N ILE A 23 -12.22 2.47 12.31
CA ILE A 23 -13.33 1.62 12.77
C ILE A 23 -13.99 0.88 11.60
N PRO A 24 -14.59 -0.30 11.84
CA PRO A 24 -15.26 -1.06 10.79
C PRO A 24 -16.46 -0.31 10.18
N PHE A 25 -16.70 -0.50 8.88
CA PHE A 25 -17.88 0.06 8.20
C PHE A 25 -19.23 -0.34 8.82
N LEU A 26 -19.23 -1.46 9.54
CA LEU A 26 -20.43 -1.98 10.22
C LEU A 26 -20.99 -0.99 11.24
N ILE A 27 -20.19 -0.05 11.74
CA ILE A 27 -20.62 0.97 12.71
C ILE A 27 -21.85 1.75 12.24
N VAL A 28 -21.98 2.02 10.94
CA VAL A 28 -23.11 2.81 10.40
C VAL A 28 -24.43 2.05 10.42
N ASP A 29 -24.39 0.73 10.54
CA ASP A 29 -25.59 -0.11 10.66
C ASP A 29 -25.97 -0.32 12.14
N HIS A 30 -25.08 0.08 13.08
CA HIS A 30 -25.32 -0.10 14.50
C HIS A 30 -26.43 0.81 15.01
N VAL A 31 -27.43 0.26 15.69
CA VAL A 31 -28.63 0.97 16.12
C VAL A 31 -28.32 2.23 16.95
N GLN A 32 -27.35 2.18 17.84
CA GLN A 32 -27.00 3.31 18.70
C GLN A 32 -26.28 4.41 17.93
N PHE A 33 -25.43 4.09 16.95
CA PHE A 33 -24.82 5.06 16.08
C PHE A 33 -25.89 5.83 15.26
N ARG A 34 -26.82 5.09 14.67
CA ARG A 34 -27.93 5.69 13.92
C ARG A 34 -28.81 6.58 14.80
N ARG A 35 -29.13 6.11 16.02
CA ARG A 35 -29.92 6.85 17.01
C ARG A 35 -29.23 8.15 17.44
N MET A 36 -27.92 8.09 17.68
CA MET A 36 -27.12 9.29 18.01
C MET A 36 -27.22 10.35 16.92
N LEU A 37 -27.05 9.96 15.65
CA LEU A 37 -27.15 10.88 14.51
C LEU A 37 -28.58 11.43 14.35
N GLN A 38 -29.61 10.61 14.57
CA GLN A 38 -31.01 11.06 14.53
C GLN A 38 -31.31 12.09 15.63
N ILE A 39 -30.83 11.87 16.84
CA ILE A 39 -30.98 12.83 17.96
C ILE A 39 -30.26 14.13 17.65
N ALA A 40 -29.02 14.06 17.12
CA ALA A 40 -28.24 15.23 16.77
C ALA A 40 -28.89 16.05 15.63
N ALA A 41 -29.57 15.40 14.70
CA ALA A 41 -30.29 16.04 13.61
C ALA A 41 -31.59 16.74 14.07
N GLY A 42 -32.11 16.41 15.23
CA GLY A 42 -33.36 16.98 15.77
C GLY A 42 -34.57 16.60 14.92
N SER A 43 -35.49 17.58 14.73
CA SER A 43 -36.72 17.38 13.95
C SER A 43 -36.48 17.28 12.43
N LYS A 44 -35.28 17.57 11.94
CA LYS A 44 -34.91 17.41 10.55
C LYS A 44 -34.62 15.92 10.30
N GLY A 45 -35.40 15.26 9.49
CA GLY A 45 -35.15 13.88 9.09
C GLY A 45 -33.75 13.75 8.50
N VAL A 46 -32.99 12.76 8.95
CA VAL A 46 -31.64 12.49 8.45
C VAL A 46 -31.59 11.13 7.77
N GLN A 47 -31.14 11.07 6.54
CA GLN A 47 -30.88 9.82 5.83
C GLN A 47 -29.46 9.37 6.12
N ILE A 48 -29.30 8.34 6.96
CA ILE A 48 -28.00 7.80 7.31
C ILE A 48 -27.65 6.72 6.28
N PRO A 49 -26.51 6.86 5.55
CA PRO A 49 -26.10 5.88 4.55
C PRO A 49 -25.81 4.52 5.19
N GLY A 50 -26.01 3.45 4.43
CA GLY A 50 -25.59 2.10 4.84
C GLY A 50 -24.10 1.86 4.56
N ARG A 51 -23.55 0.78 5.14
CA ARG A 51 -22.11 0.43 5.05
C ARG A 51 -21.58 0.32 3.62
N HIS A 52 -22.39 -0.15 2.69
CA HIS A 52 -21.96 -0.28 1.29
C HIS A 52 -21.74 1.10 0.63
N LYS A 53 -22.69 2.03 0.82
CA LYS A 53 -22.58 3.40 0.32
C LYS A 53 -21.37 4.12 0.93
N ILE A 54 -21.09 3.91 2.23
CA ILE A 54 -19.91 4.47 2.89
C ILE A 54 -18.61 3.87 2.32
N ARG A 55 -18.55 2.54 2.13
CA ARG A 55 -17.38 1.89 1.54
C ARG A 55 -17.09 2.45 0.15
N ASP A 56 -18.11 2.55 -0.69
CA ASP A 56 -17.97 3.02 -2.06
C ASP A 56 -17.52 4.49 -2.05
N ARG A 57 -18.09 5.34 -1.17
CA ARG A 57 -17.65 6.73 -1.03
C ARG A 57 -16.18 6.86 -0.57
N ILE A 58 -15.71 5.98 0.33
CA ILE A 58 -14.30 5.96 0.74
C ILE A 58 -13.38 5.61 -0.43
N VAL A 59 -13.79 4.68 -1.29
CA VAL A 59 -13.04 4.33 -2.51
C VAL A 59 -12.97 5.53 -3.44
N ASP A 60 -14.10 6.20 -3.71
CA ASP A 60 -14.14 7.41 -4.55
C ASP A 60 -13.24 8.52 -3.99
N MET A 61 -13.32 8.78 -2.68
CA MET A 61 -12.47 9.76 -2.01
C MET A 61 -10.98 9.41 -2.08
N ALA A 62 -10.64 8.13 -1.99
CA ALA A 62 -9.25 7.67 -2.13
C ALA A 62 -8.74 7.91 -3.56
N GLU A 63 -9.55 7.62 -4.58
CA GLU A 63 -9.20 7.87 -5.98
C GLU A 63 -9.10 9.37 -6.29
N GLU A 64 -10.02 10.18 -5.78
CA GLU A 64 -9.99 11.64 -5.91
C GLU A 64 -8.69 12.21 -5.30
N ASN A 65 -8.36 11.82 -4.07
CA ASN A 65 -7.14 12.24 -3.40
C ASN A 65 -5.88 11.75 -4.12
N GLN A 66 -5.87 10.50 -4.59
CA GLN A 66 -4.74 9.97 -5.34
C GLN A 66 -4.47 10.81 -6.60
N LYS A 67 -5.51 11.16 -7.37
CA LYS A 67 -5.38 12.00 -8.56
C LYS A 67 -4.76 13.37 -8.22
N ILE A 68 -5.21 14.01 -7.12
CA ILE A 68 -4.67 15.31 -6.67
C ILE A 68 -3.18 15.18 -6.31
N VAL A 69 -2.82 14.16 -5.53
CA VAL A 69 -1.43 13.93 -5.12
C VAL A 69 -0.54 13.63 -6.32
N LEU A 70 -0.99 12.76 -7.23
CA LEU A 70 -0.22 12.41 -8.43
C LEU A 70 -0.06 13.61 -9.38
N ALA A 71 -1.06 14.47 -9.48
CA ALA A 71 -0.98 15.70 -10.28
C ALA A 71 0.02 16.72 -9.69
N SER A 72 0.34 16.63 -8.39
CA SER A 72 1.36 17.51 -7.76
C SER A 72 2.80 17.07 -8.03
N ILE A 73 3.01 15.91 -8.65
CA ILE A 73 4.35 15.40 -8.99
C ILE A 73 4.82 16.08 -10.28
N PRO A 74 5.88 16.91 -10.24
CA PRO A 74 6.37 17.58 -11.45
C PRO A 74 6.69 16.58 -12.55
N VAL A 75 6.37 16.91 -13.79
CA VAL A 75 6.50 15.99 -14.94
C VAL A 75 7.95 15.52 -15.12
N THR A 76 8.90 16.38 -14.81
CA THR A 76 10.36 16.11 -14.91
C THR A 76 10.93 15.40 -13.69
N SER A 77 10.19 15.33 -12.57
CA SER A 77 10.71 14.73 -11.34
C SER A 77 10.98 13.24 -11.51
N LYS A 78 12.12 12.81 -11.03
CA LYS A 78 12.41 11.41 -10.78
C LYS A 78 11.79 11.01 -9.46
N ILE A 79 11.46 9.72 -9.32
CA ILE A 79 10.87 9.18 -8.11
C ILE A 79 11.69 7.98 -7.60
N ALA A 80 11.78 7.85 -6.29
CA ALA A 80 12.15 6.59 -5.65
C ALA A 80 10.86 5.86 -5.24
N ILE A 81 10.89 4.53 -5.23
CA ILE A 81 9.74 3.73 -4.77
C ILE A 81 10.13 2.82 -3.62
N ALA A 82 9.20 2.56 -2.72
CA ALA A 82 9.27 1.45 -1.78
C ALA A 82 8.17 0.44 -2.09
N LEU A 83 8.53 -0.83 -2.01
CA LEU A 83 7.66 -1.96 -2.28
C LEU A 83 7.56 -2.80 -1.01
N ASP A 84 6.34 -3.05 -0.56
CA ASP A 84 6.06 -3.88 0.61
C ASP A 84 5.01 -4.93 0.25
N CYS A 85 5.36 -6.20 0.50
CA CYS A 85 4.51 -7.36 0.26
C CYS A 85 4.18 -8.04 1.58
N TRP A 86 2.91 -8.25 1.85
CA TRP A 86 2.52 -9.00 3.04
C TRP A 86 1.27 -9.84 2.81
N SER A 87 1.07 -10.83 3.68
CA SER A 87 -0.15 -11.61 3.73
C SER A 87 -0.98 -11.23 4.95
N SER A 88 -2.28 -11.04 4.76
CA SER A 88 -3.22 -10.83 5.85
C SER A 88 -3.45 -12.13 6.62
N LYS A 89 -3.98 -12.01 7.85
CA LYS A 89 -4.40 -13.19 8.65
C LYS A 89 -5.45 -14.08 7.95
N CYS A 90 -6.14 -13.54 6.95
CA CYS A 90 -7.11 -14.28 6.13
C CYS A 90 -6.50 -14.91 4.88
N GLY A 91 -5.17 -14.98 4.77
CA GLY A 91 -4.47 -15.57 3.63
C GLY A 91 -4.52 -14.77 2.33
N LYS A 92 -4.95 -13.50 2.38
CA LYS A 92 -4.90 -12.60 1.22
C LYS A 92 -3.58 -11.85 1.24
N ALA A 93 -2.89 -11.85 0.11
CA ALA A 93 -1.65 -11.13 -0.06
C ALA A 93 -1.86 -9.80 -0.78
N PHE A 94 -1.01 -8.84 -0.46
CA PHE A 94 -1.06 -7.49 -0.98
C PHE A 94 0.34 -6.98 -1.30
N LEU A 95 0.41 -6.09 -2.30
CA LEU A 95 1.59 -5.30 -2.63
C LEU A 95 1.24 -3.82 -2.51
N ALA A 96 1.95 -3.10 -1.65
CA ALA A 96 1.93 -1.65 -1.62
C ALA A 96 3.11 -1.08 -2.41
N ILE A 97 2.86 -0.02 -3.16
CA ILE A 97 3.86 0.72 -3.92
C ILE A 97 3.76 2.18 -3.48
N THR A 98 4.76 2.64 -2.73
CA THR A 98 4.85 4.03 -2.27
C THR A 98 5.90 4.75 -3.11
N GLY A 99 5.55 5.92 -3.63
CA GLY A 99 6.47 6.81 -4.36
C GLY A 99 6.96 7.94 -3.47
N TYR A 100 8.24 8.28 -3.60
CA TYR A 100 8.90 9.39 -2.91
C TYR A 100 9.46 10.34 -3.95
N PHE A 101 9.18 11.63 -3.78
CA PHE A 101 9.57 12.66 -4.74
C PHE A 101 9.75 14.02 -4.06
N PHE A 102 10.34 14.96 -4.79
CA PHE A 102 10.41 16.35 -4.43
C PHE A 102 9.47 17.17 -5.30
N THR A 103 8.74 18.08 -4.70
CA THR A 103 7.96 19.10 -5.39
C THR A 103 8.87 20.21 -5.95
N GLU A 104 8.33 21.15 -6.71
CA GLU A 104 9.11 22.25 -7.31
C GLU A 104 9.80 23.13 -6.26
N ASP A 105 9.20 23.26 -5.08
CA ASP A 105 9.77 23.97 -3.92
C ASP A 105 10.74 23.12 -3.08
N PHE A 106 11.18 21.98 -3.62
CA PHE A 106 12.05 21.00 -2.94
C PHE A 106 11.48 20.41 -1.65
N SER A 107 10.17 20.49 -1.44
CA SER A 107 9.53 19.79 -0.33
C SER A 107 9.48 18.28 -0.61
N PHE A 108 9.94 17.48 0.34
CA PHE A 108 9.83 16.03 0.27
C PHE A 108 8.36 15.60 0.44
N ARG A 109 7.92 14.70 -0.43
CA ARG A 109 6.56 14.14 -0.42
C ARG A 109 6.59 12.63 -0.64
N GLU A 110 5.57 11.99 -0.10
CA GLU A 110 5.29 10.59 -0.35
C GLU A 110 3.85 10.42 -0.85
N ALA A 111 3.64 9.41 -1.69
CA ALA A 111 2.33 9.08 -2.24
C ALA A 111 2.18 7.57 -2.40
N LEU A 112 1.02 7.04 -2.03
CA LEU A 112 0.66 5.67 -2.35
C LEU A 112 0.29 5.60 -3.84
N LEU A 113 1.17 4.98 -4.63
CA LEU A 113 0.97 4.80 -6.08
C LEU A 113 0.05 3.62 -6.39
N GLY A 114 0.14 2.55 -5.59
CA GLY A 114 -0.68 1.37 -5.77
C GLY A 114 -0.83 0.56 -4.48
N PHE A 115 -1.99 -0.08 -4.37
CA PHE A 115 -2.30 -1.06 -3.33
C PHE A 115 -3.02 -2.21 -4.01
N GLU A 116 -2.25 -3.24 -4.37
CA GLU A 116 -2.72 -4.29 -5.26
C GLU A 116 -2.92 -5.60 -4.49
N PRO A 117 -4.11 -6.22 -4.56
CA PRO A 117 -4.26 -7.59 -4.11
C PRO A 117 -3.49 -8.52 -5.03
N LEU A 118 -2.74 -9.45 -4.44
CA LEU A 118 -1.99 -10.46 -5.19
C LEU A 118 -2.79 -11.76 -5.26
N HIS A 119 -2.83 -12.37 -6.44
CA HIS A 119 -3.54 -13.60 -6.71
C HIS A 119 -2.57 -14.66 -7.24
N GLY A 120 -2.57 -15.85 -6.65
CA GLY A 120 -1.74 -16.97 -7.08
C GLY A 120 -0.33 -16.95 -6.52
N SER A 121 0.64 -17.46 -7.27
CA SER A 121 2.03 -17.56 -6.84
C SER A 121 2.68 -16.15 -6.81
N HIS A 122 3.45 -15.90 -5.77
CA HIS A 122 4.12 -14.61 -5.58
C HIS A 122 5.54 -14.63 -6.14
N GLU A 123 5.68 -15.18 -7.33
CA GLU A 123 6.95 -15.22 -8.04
C GLU A 123 7.39 -13.80 -8.44
N GLY A 124 8.68 -13.57 -8.43
CA GLY A 124 9.25 -12.25 -8.76
C GLY A 124 8.78 -11.73 -10.13
N LYS A 125 8.53 -12.62 -11.09
CA LYS A 125 7.99 -12.26 -12.40
C LYS A 125 6.59 -11.63 -12.29
N TYR A 126 5.68 -12.24 -11.52
CA TYR A 126 4.34 -11.71 -11.31
C TYR A 126 4.36 -10.38 -10.55
N LEU A 127 5.19 -10.27 -9.52
CA LEU A 127 5.38 -9.02 -8.79
C LEU A 127 5.89 -7.91 -9.72
N ALA A 128 6.85 -8.21 -10.61
CA ALA A 128 7.35 -7.26 -11.60
C ALA A 128 6.23 -6.77 -12.55
N GLU A 129 5.35 -7.67 -12.98
CA GLU A 129 4.20 -7.31 -13.82
C GLU A 129 3.23 -6.36 -13.12
N VAL A 130 2.93 -6.62 -11.85
CA VAL A 130 2.07 -5.75 -11.04
C VAL A 130 2.71 -4.36 -10.89
N VAL A 131 3.99 -4.30 -10.52
CA VAL A 131 4.73 -3.04 -10.37
C VAL A 131 4.75 -2.25 -11.69
N ILE A 132 5.09 -2.91 -12.81
CA ILE A 132 5.12 -2.28 -14.13
C ILE A 132 3.74 -1.74 -14.50
N ARG A 133 2.69 -2.52 -14.30
CA ARG A 133 1.30 -2.10 -14.58
C ARG A 133 0.92 -0.84 -13.82
N VAL A 134 1.20 -0.78 -12.50
CA VAL A 134 0.90 0.38 -11.66
C VAL A 134 1.71 1.60 -12.09
N LEU A 135 3.01 1.45 -12.32
CA LEU A 135 3.87 2.55 -12.75
C LEU A 135 3.48 3.08 -14.13
N THR A 136 3.10 2.18 -15.06
CA THR A 136 2.60 2.55 -16.40
C THR A 136 1.29 3.33 -16.31
N LYS A 137 0.35 2.86 -15.48
CA LYS A 137 -0.95 3.53 -15.25
C LYS A 137 -0.78 5.00 -14.87
N HIS A 138 0.26 5.31 -14.10
CA HIS A 138 0.52 6.65 -13.60
C HIS A 138 1.61 7.42 -14.36
N GLY A 139 2.17 6.84 -15.44
CA GLY A 139 3.22 7.48 -16.23
C GLY A 139 4.58 7.55 -15.55
N PHE A 140 4.84 6.71 -14.54
CA PHE A 140 6.09 6.72 -13.77
C PHE A 140 7.09 5.64 -14.15
N LEU A 141 6.74 4.77 -15.11
CA LEU A 141 7.54 3.58 -15.42
C LEU A 141 9.03 3.90 -15.64
N TYR A 142 9.32 4.95 -16.41
CA TYR A 142 10.68 5.38 -16.78
C TYR A 142 11.23 6.50 -15.87
N ARG A 143 10.53 6.84 -14.81
CA ARG A 143 10.92 7.90 -13.88
C ARG A 143 11.49 7.38 -12.56
N VAL A 144 11.49 6.06 -12.36
CA VAL A 144 11.97 5.42 -11.14
C VAL A 144 13.49 5.29 -11.17
N ILE A 145 14.17 5.94 -10.22
CA ILE A 145 15.63 5.90 -10.06
C ILE A 145 16.09 4.93 -8.98
N ALA A 146 15.26 4.68 -7.97
CA ALA A 146 15.58 3.76 -6.89
C ALA A 146 14.33 2.98 -6.45
N ALA A 147 14.54 1.73 -6.04
CA ALA A 147 13.49 0.89 -5.47
C ALA A 147 13.99 0.25 -4.17
N THR A 148 13.25 0.47 -3.08
CA THR A 148 13.50 -0.15 -1.79
C THR A 148 12.57 -1.34 -1.61
N THR A 149 13.13 -2.50 -1.26
CA THR A 149 12.36 -3.71 -0.94
C THR A 149 12.94 -4.37 0.31
N ASP A 150 12.18 -5.25 0.93
CA ASP A 150 12.73 -6.14 1.96
C ASP A 150 13.72 -7.16 1.37
N GLY A 151 14.36 -7.95 2.23
CA GLY A 151 15.36 -8.95 1.84
C GLY A 151 14.79 -10.25 1.25
N ALA A 152 13.50 -10.32 0.90
CA ALA A 152 12.90 -11.52 0.36
C ALA A 152 13.50 -11.88 -1.02
N ARG A 153 13.80 -13.18 -1.22
CA ARG A 153 14.42 -13.68 -2.46
C ARG A 153 13.63 -13.27 -3.71
N ASN A 154 12.31 -13.22 -3.63
CA ASN A 154 11.42 -12.87 -4.74
C ASN A 154 11.62 -11.43 -5.21
N ASN A 155 12.05 -10.53 -4.33
CA ASN A 155 12.30 -9.13 -4.67
C ASN A 155 13.52 -8.95 -5.58
N GLY A 156 14.59 -9.74 -5.39
CA GLY A 156 15.73 -9.75 -6.29
C GLY A 156 15.33 -10.18 -7.71
N THR A 157 14.57 -11.26 -7.84
CA THR A 157 14.04 -11.74 -9.11
C THR A 157 13.08 -10.72 -9.74
N MET A 158 12.22 -10.09 -8.96
CA MET A 158 11.32 -9.03 -9.41
C MET A 158 12.08 -7.85 -10.03
N MET A 159 13.15 -7.39 -9.38
CA MET A 159 13.97 -6.28 -9.89
C MET A 159 14.68 -6.66 -11.20
N GLN A 160 15.18 -7.90 -11.32
CA GLN A 160 15.80 -8.40 -12.55
C GLN A 160 14.79 -8.47 -13.70
N GLU A 161 13.61 -9.03 -13.47
CA GLU A 161 12.55 -9.12 -14.49
C GLU A 161 12.04 -7.75 -14.90
N ARG A 162 11.89 -6.81 -13.95
CA ARG A 162 11.54 -5.43 -14.26
C ARG A 162 12.59 -4.79 -15.17
N LYS A 163 13.88 -4.93 -14.84
CA LYS A 163 14.97 -4.39 -15.66
C LYS A 163 14.95 -4.97 -17.08
N LYS A 164 14.76 -6.27 -17.21
CA LYS A 164 14.66 -6.96 -18.50
C LYS A 164 13.51 -6.42 -19.35
N LYS A 165 12.30 -6.35 -18.79
CA LYS A 165 11.12 -5.84 -19.51
C LYS A 165 11.26 -4.37 -19.91
N LEU A 166 11.93 -3.56 -19.10
CA LEU A 166 12.23 -2.17 -19.47
C LEU A 166 13.21 -2.10 -20.66
N SER A 167 14.24 -2.93 -20.67
CA SER A 167 15.19 -3.00 -21.79
C SER A 167 14.52 -3.45 -23.09
N ASP A 168 13.70 -4.50 -23.02
CA ASP A 168 12.99 -5.05 -24.16
C ASP A 168 11.98 -4.01 -24.74
N GLY A 169 11.19 -3.37 -23.87
CA GLY A 169 10.23 -2.34 -24.29
C GLY A 169 10.86 -1.06 -24.84
N LEU A 170 12.09 -0.73 -24.42
CA LEU A 170 12.82 0.40 -24.99
C LEU A 170 13.38 0.09 -26.38
N SER A 171 13.85 -1.12 -26.61
CA SER A 171 14.31 -1.55 -27.93
C SER A 171 13.21 -1.39 -29.00
N GLU A 172 11.96 -1.69 -28.63
CA GLU A 172 10.79 -1.48 -29.49
C GLU A 172 10.45 0.02 -29.67
N SER A 173 10.58 0.84 -28.61
CA SER A 173 10.21 2.26 -28.68
C SER A 173 11.30 3.13 -29.31
N ILE A 174 12.57 2.76 -29.26
CA ILE A 174 13.69 3.44 -29.95
C ILE A 174 13.56 3.25 -31.47
N ALA A 175 13.09 2.09 -31.91
CA ALA A 175 12.82 1.86 -33.34
C ALA A 175 11.73 2.81 -33.89
N PHE A 176 10.87 3.37 -33.02
CA PHE A 176 9.75 4.23 -33.40
C PHE A 176 9.99 5.73 -33.19
N ARG A 177 10.96 6.14 -32.33
CA ARG A 177 11.26 7.54 -32.01
C ARG A 177 12.74 7.83 -32.21
N GLY A 178 13.08 8.37 -33.37
CA GLY A 178 14.39 8.96 -33.58
C GLY A 178 14.73 10.02 -32.54
N VAL A 179 15.92 9.88 -31.95
CA VAL A 179 16.63 10.90 -31.17
C VAL A 179 15.89 11.40 -29.92
N PHE A 180 16.02 10.71 -28.81
CA PHE A 180 15.88 11.28 -27.47
C PHE A 180 17.16 10.99 -26.66
N ASP A 181 17.59 12.01 -25.95
CA ASP A 181 18.75 12.20 -25.10
C ASP A 181 19.34 10.89 -24.49
N GLN A 182 20.56 10.52 -24.93
CA GLN A 182 21.28 9.35 -24.44
C GLN A 182 21.49 9.37 -22.90
N GLU A 183 21.68 10.55 -22.33
CA GLU A 183 21.82 10.77 -20.89
C GLU A 183 20.54 10.41 -20.10
N PHE A 184 19.37 10.70 -20.66
CA PHE A 184 18.09 10.35 -20.07
C PHE A 184 17.85 8.84 -20.08
N HIS A 185 18.35 8.12 -21.09
CA HIS A 185 18.26 6.67 -21.21
C HIS A 185 19.11 5.94 -20.17
N GLU A 186 20.35 6.36 -19.95
CA GLU A 186 21.23 5.71 -18.98
C GLU A 186 20.69 5.78 -17.54
N ILE A 187 20.13 6.91 -17.15
CA ILE A 187 19.58 7.10 -15.79
C ILE A 187 18.30 6.26 -15.57
N THR A 188 17.48 6.07 -16.59
CA THR A 188 16.23 5.30 -16.46
C THR A 188 16.44 3.79 -16.46
N HIS A 189 17.55 3.30 -17.03
CA HIS A 189 17.91 1.88 -17.02
C HIS A 189 18.55 1.41 -15.72
N SER A 190 19.15 2.28 -14.93
CA SER A 190 19.82 1.95 -13.69
C SER A 190 18.97 2.26 -12.45
N THR A 191 17.80 1.64 -12.34
CA THR A 191 17.08 1.69 -11.04
C THR A 191 17.94 1.02 -9.98
N THR A 192 18.38 1.80 -9.00
CA THR A 192 19.17 1.29 -7.88
C THR A 192 18.26 0.51 -6.94
N HIS A 193 18.60 -0.74 -6.66
CA HIS A 193 17.93 -1.53 -5.63
C HIS A 193 18.55 -1.22 -4.27
N VAL A 194 17.74 -0.75 -3.34
CA VAL A 194 18.14 -0.37 -1.98
C VAL A 194 17.49 -1.35 -1.01
N PRO A 195 18.26 -2.09 -0.19
CA PRO A 195 17.68 -2.93 0.86
C PRO A 195 16.91 -2.08 1.89
N CYS A 196 15.76 -2.59 2.36
CA CYS A 196 15.00 -1.94 3.42
C CYS A 196 15.81 -1.91 4.72
N LEU A 197 16.14 -0.71 5.19
CA LEU A 197 16.94 -0.53 6.41
C LEU A 197 16.27 -1.15 7.65
N ALA A 198 14.96 -1.03 7.78
CA ALA A 198 14.21 -1.63 8.89
C ALA A 198 14.37 -3.16 8.90
N HIS A 199 14.33 -3.80 7.74
CA HIS A 199 14.56 -5.25 7.62
C HIS A 199 16.01 -5.63 7.94
N VAL A 200 17.00 -4.84 7.50
CA VAL A 200 18.42 -5.06 7.85
C VAL A 200 18.64 -4.97 9.36
N ILE A 201 18.06 -3.95 10.00
CA ILE A 201 18.13 -3.79 11.47
C ILE A 201 17.45 -4.97 12.17
N GLN A 202 16.30 -5.39 11.70
CA GLN A 202 15.58 -6.56 12.26
C GLN A 202 16.42 -7.84 12.17
N LEU A 203 17.04 -8.10 11.01
CA LEU A 203 17.93 -9.26 10.85
C LEU A 203 19.12 -9.19 11.78
N ALA A 204 19.76 -8.03 11.92
CA ALA A 204 20.89 -7.83 12.84
C ALA A 204 20.46 -8.03 14.30
N ALA A 205 19.31 -7.50 14.70
CA ALA A 205 18.77 -7.68 16.05
C ALA A 205 18.44 -9.15 16.33
N ASN A 206 17.83 -9.85 15.37
CA ASN A 206 17.54 -11.27 15.52
C ASN A 206 18.82 -12.10 15.64
N ALA A 207 19.84 -11.84 14.83
CA ALA A 207 21.12 -12.53 14.92
C ALA A 207 21.78 -12.31 16.30
N LEU A 208 21.75 -11.08 16.84
CA LEU A 208 22.25 -10.78 18.18
C LEU A 208 21.47 -11.54 19.27
N LEU A 209 20.13 -11.57 19.16
CA LEU A 209 19.27 -12.27 20.12
C LEU A 209 19.48 -13.78 20.09
N ASP A 210 19.70 -14.34 18.91
CA ASP A 210 20.02 -15.77 18.74
C ASP A 210 21.36 -16.13 19.39
N ASP A 211 22.38 -15.28 19.22
CA ASP A 211 23.71 -15.48 19.85
C ASP A 211 23.65 -15.47 21.38
N ILE A 212 22.83 -14.61 21.97
CA ILE A 212 22.64 -14.55 23.42
C ILE A 212 21.57 -15.53 23.93
N LYS A 213 21.03 -16.41 23.05
CA LYS A 213 20.00 -17.42 23.36
C LYS A 213 18.73 -16.86 24.02
N ILE A 214 18.45 -15.60 23.80
CA ILE A 214 17.18 -14.97 24.18
C ILE A 214 16.25 -15.07 22.97
N SER A 215 15.34 -16.06 22.97
CA SER A 215 14.25 -16.03 22.02
C SER A 215 13.29 -14.93 22.41
N ALA A 216 13.28 -13.85 21.64
CA ALA A 216 12.21 -12.85 21.74
C ALA A 216 10.91 -13.56 21.38
N LYS A 217 10.05 -13.81 22.37
CA LYS A 217 8.65 -14.16 22.13
C LYS A 217 7.90 -12.92 21.62
N ASN A 218 8.30 -12.44 20.45
CA ASN A 218 7.48 -11.50 19.73
C ASN A 218 6.36 -12.30 19.09
N GLU A 219 5.17 -12.19 19.64
CA GLU A 219 3.90 -12.64 19.06
C GLU A 219 3.52 -11.84 17.79
N GLY A 220 4.42 -11.06 17.23
CA GLY A 220 4.35 -10.58 15.86
C GLY A 220 4.57 -11.78 14.95
N VAL A 221 3.47 -12.37 14.48
CA VAL A 221 3.51 -13.42 13.46
C VAL A 221 4.33 -12.89 12.29
N GLU A 222 5.61 -13.28 12.21
CA GLU A 222 6.34 -13.22 10.96
C GLU A 222 5.51 -13.99 9.95
N ALA A 223 4.97 -13.28 8.96
CA ALA A 223 4.42 -13.93 7.79
C ALA A 223 5.59 -14.56 7.05
N LYS A 224 6.04 -15.73 7.50
CA LYS A 224 6.93 -16.57 6.72
C LYS A 224 6.17 -16.89 5.45
N TRP A 225 6.62 -16.32 4.37
CA TRP A 225 6.30 -16.74 3.02
C TRP A 225 6.86 -18.15 2.81
N ASP A 226 6.14 -19.14 3.30
CA ASP A 226 6.38 -20.53 2.93
C ASP A 226 5.33 -20.88 1.88
N ASP A 227 5.78 -21.27 0.68
CA ASP A 227 4.93 -21.71 -0.42
C ASP A 227 4.09 -22.97 -0.08
N ARG A 228 4.23 -23.47 1.15
CA ARG A 228 3.53 -24.61 1.72
C ARG A 228 2.62 -24.19 2.87
N VAL A 229 1.63 -23.38 2.62
CA VAL A 229 0.50 -23.27 3.56
C VAL A 229 -0.35 -24.52 3.40
N ASP A 230 0.03 -25.56 4.12
CA ASP A 230 -0.81 -26.71 4.34
C ASP A 230 -2.12 -26.26 4.98
N ARG A 231 -3.23 -26.42 4.25
CA ARG A 231 -4.60 -26.05 4.64
C ARG A 231 -5.08 -26.74 5.92
N LYS A 232 -4.24 -27.49 6.63
CA LYS A 232 -4.59 -28.32 7.80
C LYS A 232 -4.33 -27.70 9.17
N VAL A 233 -3.77 -26.49 9.28
CA VAL A 233 -3.45 -25.89 10.59
C VAL A 233 -4.54 -24.96 11.15
N PHE A 234 -5.65 -24.78 10.46
CA PHE A 234 -6.80 -24.00 10.97
C PHE A 234 -7.87 -24.88 11.61
N SER A 235 -7.50 -25.92 12.37
CA SER A 235 -8.42 -26.58 13.28
C SER A 235 -8.18 -26.06 14.72
N HIS A 236 -9.09 -25.21 15.19
CA HIS A 236 -9.42 -24.94 16.59
C HIS A 236 -8.27 -25.03 17.61
N ARG A 237 -7.53 -23.94 17.81
CA ARG A 237 -6.99 -23.60 19.11
C ARG A 237 -7.50 -22.22 19.49
N GLY A 238 -8.25 -22.20 20.60
CA GLY A 238 -8.90 -21.00 21.14
C GLY A 238 -7.89 -19.86 21.34
N LEU A 239 -8.36 -18.65 21.12
CA LEU A 239 -7.68 -17.41 21.46
C LEU A 239 -7.27 -17.45 22.95
N PRO A 240 -5.98 -17.28 23.27
CA PRO A 240 -5.60 -16.99 24.65
C PRO A 240 -6.15 -15.59 24.99
N SER A 241 -6.88 -15.49 26.06
CA SER A 241 -7.40 -14.24 26.61
C SER A 241 -6.25 -13.33 27.05
N THR A 242 -5.89 -12.35 26.24
CA THR A 242 -4.88 -11.33 26.53
C THR A 242 -5.47 -10.16 27.35
N LEU A 243 -6.63 -10.34 27.96
CA LEU A 243 -7.32 -9.31 28.75
C LEU A 243 -7.12 -9.41 30.28
N GLU A 244 -6.25 -10.29 30.76
CA GLU A 244 -6.07 -10.51 32.23
C GLU A 244 -4.75 -9.96 32.80
N LYS A 245 -4.02 -9.09 32.10
CA LYS A 245 -2.78 -8.49 32.65
C LYS A 245 -2.73 -6.98 32.57
N VAL A 246 -3.83 -6.30 32.89
CA VAL A 246 -3.78 -4.89 33.32
C VAL A 246 -4.64 -4.77 34.57
N ARG A 247 -4.04 -5.05 35.67
CA ARG A 247 -4.36 -4.55 37.02
C ARG A 247 -3.10 -4.14 37.71
#